data_8adabf1d12328d2aa77e8964542bf976
#
_entry.id   8adabf1d12328d2aa77e8964542bf976
#
_cell.length_a   1.000
_cell.length_b   1.000
_cell.length_c   1.000
_cell.angle_alpha   90.00
_cell.angle_beta   90.00
_cell.angle_gamma   90.00
#
_symmetry.space_group_name_H-M   'P 1'
#
loop_
_entity.id
_entity.type
_entity.pdbx_description
1 polymer ?
#
loop_
_entity_poly.entity_id
_entity_poly.type
_entity_poly.pdbx_seq_one_letter_code
_entity_poly.pdbx_strand_id
1 'polypeptide(L)'
;GPFSMVHRPFDAAAASYGALLASLLTSVPFLKRRMGLGRDAARIQARSLGLSLLISVRMNAAQAIVATMTSPQAMVEAHVTEVSKAMHASIPETLAGVVPRYEPRAASRLCGALHAMTRLRELVERFDDDWFDNPQAHEFLSEIDISERLVLDEHDVRQGVENMSGWLSEWLLG
;
A
#
# COMPACT_ATOMS: atom_id res chain seq x y z
N GLY A 1 14.52 -11.64 22.69
CA GLY A 1 15.90 -11.93 22.34
C GLY A 1 16.38 -11.08 21.15
N PRO A 2 17.66 -11.05 20.82
CA PRO A 2 18.20 -10.19 19.74
C PRO A 2 17.58 -10.47 18.36
N PHE A 3 17.05 -11.66 18.13
CA PHE A 3 16.39 -12.01 16.88
C PHE A 3 15.09 -11.22 16.63
N SER A 4 14.31 -10.96 17.67
CA SER A 4 13.08 -10.17 17.57
C SER A 4 13.33 -8.68 17.35
N MET A 5 14.49 -8.17 17.75
CA MET A 5 14.88 -6.78 17.51
C MET A 5 15.40 -6.55 16.07
N VAL A 6 16.05 -7.56 15.49
CA VAL A 6 16.58 -7.47 14.11
C VAL A 6 15.51 -7.81 13.06
N HIS A 7 14.56 -8.66 13.43
CA HIS A 7 13.45 -9.07 12.56
C HIS A 7 12.14 -8.57 13.15
N ARG A 8 11.74 -7.36 12.79
CA ARG A 8 10.37 -6.85 12.98
C ARG A 8 9.54 -7.17 11.73
N PRO A 9 9.19 -8.44 11.46
CA PRO A 9 8.57 -8.85 10.20
C PRO A 9 7.17 -8.28 10.00
N PHE A 10 6.57 -7.69 11.06
CA PHE A 10 5.19 -7.23 11.08
C PHE A 10 5.06 -5.75 11.44
N ASP A 11 6.03 -4.95 11.03
CA ASP A 11 6.01 -3.52 11.31
C ASP A 11 5.15 -2.77 10.30
N ALA A 12 3.87 -2.57 10.66
CA ALA A 12 2.91 -1.83 9.83
C ALA A 12 3.26 -0.33 9.78
N ALA A 13 3.92 0.22 10.80
CA ALA A 13 4.35 1.62 10.80
C ALA A 13 5.45 1.85 9.77
N ALA A 14 6.48 0.99 9.73
CA ALA A 14 7.52 1.05 8.70
C ALA A 14 6.95 0.81 7.30
N ALA A 15 5.97 -0.10 7.15
CA ALA A 15 5.28 -0.33 5.89
C ALA A 15 4.46 0.90 5.45
N SER A 16 3.84 1.60 6.40
CA SER A 16 3.11 2.85 6.15
C SER A 16 4.04 3.94 5.64
N TYR A 17 5.16 4.15 6.31
CA TYR A 17 6.14 5.15 5.89
C TYR A 17 6.70 4.84 4.49
N GLY A 18 7.04 3.58 4.24
CA GLY A 18 7.47 3.12 2.92
C GLY A 18 6.42 3.33 1.83
N ALA A 19 5.15 3.04 2.12
CA ALA A 19 4.05 3.25 1.18
C ALA A 19 3.79 4.74 0.92
N LEU A 20 3.89 5.60 1.95
CA LEU A 20 3.78 7.04 1.80
C LEU A 20 4.87 7.60 0.88
N LEU A 21 6.13 7.21 1.09
CA LEU A 21 7.22 7.63 0.20
C LEU A 21 7.06 7.07 -1.23
N ALA A 22 6.58 5.82 -1.36
CA ALA A 22 6.32 5.23 -2.66
C ALA A 22 5.20 5.98 -3.42
N SER A 23 4.23 6.58 -2.73
CA SER A 23 3.18 7.38 -3.35
C SER A 23 3.72 8.62 -4.09
N LEU A 24 4.89 9.15 -3.70
CA LEU A 24 5.56 10.23 -4.44
C LEU A 24 5.83 9.85 -5.90
N LEU A 25 6.15 8.58 -6.15
CA LEU A 25 6.40 8.10 -7.51
C LEU A 25 5.13 8.03 -8.38
N THR A 26 3.97 8.28 -7.80
CA THR A 26 2.69 8.45 -8.50
C THR A 26 2.23 9.91 -8.55
N SER A 27 2.96 10.82 -7.90
CA SER A 27 2.69 12.26 -7.92
C SER A 27 3.28 12.90 -9.18
N VAL A 28 2.42 13.42 -10.06
CA VAL A 28 2.86 14.14 -11.27
C VAL A 28 3.71 15.39 -10.92
N PRO A 29 3.37 16.20 -9.91
CA PRO A 29 4.24 17.29 -9.45
C PRO A 29 5.64 16.81 -9.06
N PHE A 30 5.75 15.75 -8.27
CA PHE A 30 7.04 15.17 -7.86
C PHE A 30 7.85 14.67 -9.06
N LEU A 31 7.24 13.89 -9.94
CA LEU A 31 7.88 13.34 -11.13
C LEU A 31 8.41 14.43 -12.06
N LYS A 32 7.69 15.54 -12.18
CA LYS A 32 8.14 16.69 -12.96
C LYS A 32 9.28 17.45 -12.28
N ARG A 33 9.10 17.83 -11.02
CA ARG A 33 10.04 18.72 -10.32
C ARG A 33 11.32 18.03 -9.88
N ARG A 34 11.21 16.80 -9.37
CA ARG A 34 12.35 16.07 -8.80
C ARG A 34 12.97 15.05 -9.75
N MET A 35 12.16 14.46 -10.63
CA MET A 35 12.65 13.48 -11.62
C MET A 35 12.87 14.09 -13.00
N GLY A 36 12.48 15.35 -13.24
CA GLY A 36 12.69 16.03 -14.52
C GLY A 36 11.85 15.47 -15.68
N LEU A 37 10.78 14.72 -15.41
CA LEU A 37 9.94 14.16 -16.46
C LEU A 37 9.07 15.23 -17.10
N GLY A 38 8.91 15.13 -18.44
CA GLY A 38 7.88 15.91 -19.14
C GLY A 38 6.48 15.52 -18.69
N ARG A 39 5.49 16.42 -18.92
CA ARG A 39 4.13 16.27 -18.43
C ARG A 39 3.48 14.91 -18.77
N ASP A 40 3.59 14.51 -20.05
CA ASP A 40 2.95 13.28 -20.51
C ASP A 40 3.67 12.04 -19.99
N ALA A 41 5.01 12.06 -19.94
CA ALA A 41 5.80 10.99 -19.35
C ALA A 41 5.49 10.83 -17.85
N ALA A 42 5.37 11.93 -17.12
CA ALA A 42 5.00 11.91 -15.70
C ALA A 42 3.60 11.30 -15.48
N ARG A 43 2.61 11.65 -16.33
CA ARG A 43 1.26 11.06 -16.26
C ARG A 43 1.25 9.55 -16.56
N ILE A 44 1.96 9.12 -17.61
CA ILE A 44 2.07 7.70 -17.95
C ILE A 44 2.73 6.94 -16.81
N GLN A 45 3.82 7.47 -16.27
CA GLN A 45 4.53 6.86 -15.14
C GLN A 45 3.64 6.77 -13.89
N ALA A 46 2.95 7.84 -13.53
CA ALA A 46 2.04 7.88 -12.40
C ALA A 46 0.93 6.83 -12.53
N ARG A 47 0.31 6.71 -13.70
CA ARG A 47 -0.72 5.68 -13.98
C ARG A 47 -0.18 4.26 -13.86
N SER A 48 0.99 3.99 -14.43
CA SER A 48 1.63 2.67 -14.36
C SER A 48 1.90 2.25 -12.91
N LEU A 49 2.45 3.16 -12.13
CA LEU A 49 2.77 2.89 -10.72
C LEU A 49 1.51 2.82 -9.86
N GLY A 50 0.51 3.66 -10.14
CA GLY A 50 -0.81 3.59 -9.48
C GLY A 50 -1.49 2.23 -9.68
N LEU A 51 -1.46 1.69 -10.90
CA LEU A 51 -1.95 0.33 -11.19
C LEU A 51 -1.16 -0.75 -10.45
N SER A 52 0.17 -0.63 -10.40
CA SER A 52 1.02 -1.57 -9.66
C SER A 52 0.71 -1.54 -8.16
N LEU A 53 0.49 -0.35 -7.60
CA LEU A 53 0.11 -0.19 -6.21
C LEU A 53 -1.26 -0.81 -5.92
N LEU A 54 -2.26 -0.57 -6.79
CA LEU A 54 -3.58 -1.18 -6.68
C LEU A 54 -3.50 -2.71 -6.66
N ILE A 55 -2.74 -3.30 -7.59
CA ILE A 55 -2.53 -4.75 -7.65
C ILE A 55 -1.87 -5.23 -6.35
N SER A 56 -0.83 -4.54 -5.88
CA SER A 56 -0.12 -4.91 -4.64
C SER A 56 -1.04 -4.88 -3.42
N VAL A 57 -1.88 -3.86 -3.28
CA VAL A 57 -2.83 -3.75 -2.17
C VAL A 57 -3.87 -4.87 -2.22
N ARG A 58 -4.43 -5.15 -3.40
CA ARG A 58 -5.39 -6.25 -3.59
C ARG A 58 -4.78 -7.61 -3.30
N MET A 59 -3.55 -7.84 -3.73
CA MET A 59 -2.81 -9.08 -3.42
C MET A 59 -2.52 -9.21 -1.92
N ASN A 60 -2.10 -8.14 -1.25
CA ASN A 60 -1.90 -8.15 0.20
C ASN A 60 -3.22 -8.43 0.94
N ALA A 61 -4.35 -7.89 0.50
CA ALA A 61 -5.66 -8.19 1.06
C ALA A 61 -6.03 -9.67 0.88
N ALA A 62 -5.86 -10.21 -0.34
CA ALA A 62 -6.11 -11.62 -0.61
C ALA A 62 -5.25 -12.54 0.28
N GLN A 63 -3.97 -12.26 0.39
CA GLN A 63 -3.05 -13.06 1.21
C GLN A 63 -3.31 -12.90 2.71
N ALA A 64 -3.74 -11.72 3.17
CA ALA A 64 -4.17 -11.53 4.56
C ALA A 64 -5.40 -12.39 4.89
N ILE A 65 -6.36 -12.51 3.98
CA ILE A 65 -7.53 -13.41 4.14
C ILE A 65 -7.07 -14.87 4.18
N VAL A 66 -6.21 -15.30 3.25
CA VAL A 66 -5.68 -16.67 3.23
C VAL A 66 -4.97 -17.03 4.53
N ALA A 67 -4.25 -16.06 5.11
CA ALA A 67 -3.53 -16.26 6.38
C ALA A 67 -4.46 -16.52 7.58
N THR A 68 -5.76 -16.25 7.48
CA THR A 68 -6.75 -16.57 8.54
C THR A 68 -7.26 -18.01 8.46
N MET A 69 -6.95 -18.74 7.39
CA MET A 69 -7.41 -20.12 7.19
C MET A 69 -6.61 -21.09 8.06
N THR A 70 -7.30 -22.03 8.68
CA THR A 70 -6.70 -22.96 9.66
C THR A 70 -6.30 -24.32 9.10
N SER A 71 -6.79 -24.68 7.91
CA SER A 71 -6.45 -25.95 7.27
C SER A 71 -5.74 -25.74 5.93
N PRO A 72 -4.82 -26.65 5.53
CA PRO A 72 -4.14 -26.55 4.25
C PRO A 72 -5.09 -26.54 3.05
N GLN A 73 -6.18 -27.32 3.11
CA GLN A 73 -7.19 -27.36 2.04
C GLN A 73 -7.91 -26.03 1.92
N ALA A 74 -8.39 -25.47 3.04
CA ALA A 74 -9.04 -24.15 3.06
C ALA A 74 -8.10 -23.04 2.60
N MET A 75 -6.80 -23.13 2.91
CA MET A 75 -5.80 -22.18 2.41
C MET A 75 -5.65 -22.23 0.88
N VAL A 76 -5.67 -23.41 0.27
CA VAL A 76 -5.60 -23.56 -1.20
C VAL A 76 -6.84 -22.97 -1.85
N GLU A 77 -8.02 -23.34 -1.38
CA GLU A 77 -9.31 -22.86 -1.91
C GLU A 77 -9.44 -21.34 -1.76
N ALA A 78 -9.13 -20.80 -0.58
CA ALA A 78 -9.12 -19.37 -0.34
C ALA A 78 -8.09 -18.64 -1.22
N HIS A 79 -6.88 -19.21 -1.38
CA HIS A 79 -5.85 -18.63 -2.22
C HIS A 79 -6.33 -18.50 -3.69
N VAL A 80 -6.83 -19.59 -4.28
CA VAL A 80 -7.35 -19.56 -5.66
C VAL A 80 -8.48 -18.53 -5.80
N THR A 81 -9.41 -18.53 -4.85
CA THR A 81 -10.58 -17.64 -4.88
C THR A 81 -10.17 -16.17 -4.72
N GLU A 82 -9.43 -15.85 -3.67
CA GLU A 82 -9.13 -14.45 -3.34
C GLU A 82 -8.08 -13.84 -4.28
N VAL A 83 -7.10 -14.62 -4.73
CA VAL A 83 -6.13 -14.14 -5.73
C VAL A 83 -6.80 -13.95 -7.09
N SER A 84 -7.72 -14.83 -7.49
CA SER A 84 -8.50 -14.64 -8.72
C SER A 84 -9.33 -13.35 -8.68
N LYS A 85 -9.97 -13.05 -7.54
CA LYS A 85 -10.67 -11.78 -7.32
C LYS A 85 -9.71 -10.59 -7.36
N ALA A 86 -8.56 -10.70 -6.70
CA ALA A 86 -7.56 -9.64 -6.63
C ALA A 86 -7.02 -9.27 -8.01
N MET A 87 -6.77 -10.27 -8.85
CA MET A 87 -6.18 -10.10 -10.18
C MET A 87 -7.23 -9.90 -11.30
N HIS A 88 -8.54 -10.04 -11.00
CA HIS A 88 -9.59 -10.14 -12.02
C HIS A 88 -9.30 -11.19 -13.10
N ALA A 89 -8.67 -12.30 -12.70
CA ALA A 89 -8.27 -13.36 -13.60
C ALA A 89 -8.50 -14.71 -12.93
N SER A 90 -8.96 -15.71 -13.69
CA SER A 90 -9.10 -17.06 -13.16
C SER A 90 -7.71 -17.68 -12.99
N ILE A 91 -7.39 -18.05 -11.76
CA ILE A 91 -6.14 -18.76 -11.43
C ILE A 91 -6.47 -20.24 -11.32
N PRO A 92 -5.91 -21.10 -12.18
CA PRO A 92 -6.09 -22.53 -12.08
C PRO A 92 -5.53 -23.07 -10.75
N GLU A 93 -6.24 -24.01 -10.13
CA GLU A 93 -5.81 -24.66 -8.88
C GLU A 93 -4.39 -25.27 -9.01
N THR A 94 -4.05 -25.77 -10.19
CA THR A 94 -2.72 -26.33 -10.50
C THR A 94 -1.59 -25.29 -10.34
N LEU A 95 -1.88 -24.00 -10.48
CA LEU A 95 -0.93 -22.90 -10.27
C LEU A 95 -0.89 -22.41 -8.83
N ALA A 96 -1.79 -22.87 -7.96
CA ALA A 96 -1.80 -22.47 -6.54
C ALA A 96 -0.52 -22.85 -5.77
N GLY A 97 0.29 -23.76 -6.33
CA GLY A 97 1.60 -24.11 -5.78
C GLY A 97 2.76 -23.21 -6.23
N VAL A 98 2.57 -22.42 -7.30
CA VAL A 98 3.61 -21.57 -7.89
C VAL A 98 3.63 -20.18 -7.26
N VAL A 99 2.46 -19.65 -6.91
CA VAL A 99 2.34 -18.38 -6.20
C VAL A 99 2.43 -18.63 -4.71
N PRO A 100 3.24 -17.86 -3.94
CA PRO A 100 3.32 -18.01 -2.50
C PRO A 100 1.93 -17.91 -1.87
N ARG A 101 1.50 -18.97 -1.17
CA ARG A 101 0.19 -19.02 -0.50
C ARG A 101 0.16 -18.20 0.77
N TYR A 102 1.33 -17.96 1.33
CA TYR A 102 1.47 -17.26 2.59
C TYR A 102 2.57 -16.21 2.49
N GLU A 103 2.20 -14.96 2.67
CA GLU A 103 3.10 -13.83 2.86
C GLU A 103 2.86 -13.30 4.28
N PRO A 104 3.73 -13.59 5.24
CA PRO A 104 3.52 -13.23 6.64
C PRO A 104 3.41 -11.73 6.88
N ARG A 105 3.88 -10.91 5.93
CA ARG A 105 3.82 -9.45 6.01
C ARG A 105 2.61 -8.84 5.27
N ALA A 106 1.76 -9.66 4.65
CA ALA A 106 0.66 -9.15 3.83
C ALA A 106 -0.29 -8.25 4.61
N ALA A 107 -0.71 -8.68 5.81
CA ALA A 107 -1.57 -7.89 6.68
C ALA A 107 -0.91 -6.57 7.10
N SER A 108 0.36 -6.60 7.51
CA SER A 108 1.10 -5.38 7.90
C SER A 108 1.31 -4.43 6.72
N ARG A 109 1.58 -4.96 5.53
CA ARG A 109 1.68 -4.15 4.31
C ARG A 109 0.35 -3.54 3.92
N LEU A 110 -0.75 -4.28 4.05
CA LEU A 110 -2.10 -3.76 3.81
C LEU A 110 -2.42 -2.63 4.78
N CYS A 111 -2.30 -2.88 6.10
CA CYS A 111 -2.52 -1.86 7.12
C CYS A 111 -1.63 -0.63 6.90
N GLY A 112 -0.35 -0.85 6.61
CA GLY A 112 0.59 0.22 6.31
C GLY A 112 0.17 1.03 5.07
N ALA A 113 -0.25 0.38 4.00
CA ALA A 113 -0.71 1.08 2.79
C ALA A 113 -1.98 1.90 3.03
N LEU A 114 -2.95 1.37 3.76
CA LEU A 114 -4.19 2.09 4.10
C LEU A 114 -3.91 3.31 4.98
N HIS A 115 -3.09 3.15 6.02
CA HIS A 115 -2.67 4.26 6.87
C HIS A 115 -1.86 5.33 6.10
N ALA A 116 -1.01 4.90 5.17
CA ALA A 116 -0.26 5.82 4.31
C ALA A 116 -1.18 6.71 3.46
N MET A 117 -2.31 6.19 2.97
CA MET A 117 -3.27 6.99 2.20
C MET A 117 -3.99 8.04 3.06
N THR A 118 -4.29 7.72 4.31
CA THR A 118 -4.82 8.70 5.27
C THR A 118 -3.80 9.80 5.54
N ARG A 119 -2.53 9.43 5.75
CA ARG A 119 -1.44 10.40 5.93
C ARG A 119 -1.16 11.24 4.68
N LEU A 120 -1.20 10.63 3.50
CA LEU A 120 -1.04 11.36 2.24
C LEU A 120 -2.12 12.42 2.07
N ARG A 121 -3.37 12.07 2.36
CA ARG A 121 -4.48 13.02 2.33
C ARG A 121 -4.25 14.18 3.31
N GLU A 122 -3.86 13.88 4.54
CA GLU A 122 -3.53 14.89 5.56
C GLU A 122 -2.41 15.84 5.10
N LEU A 123 -1.36 15.30 4.46
CA LEU A 123 -0.27 16.10 3.91
C LEU A 123 -0.74 17.03 2.79
N VAL A 124 -1.54 16.51 1.86
CA VAL A 124 -2.07 17.31 0.76
C VAL A 124 -3.05 18.38 1.27
N GLU A 125 -3.92 18.07 2.23
CA GLU A 125 -4.85 19.01 2.82
C GLU A 125 -4.15 20.15 3.59
N ARG A 126 -2.97 19.89 4.20
CA ARG A 126 -2.22 20.88 4.99
C ARG A 126 -1.17 21.65 4.21
N PHE A 127 -0.55 21.01 3.22
CA PHE A 127 0.67 21.50 2.57
C PHE A 127 0.61 21.48 1.03
N ASP A 128 -0.56 21.22 0.45
CA ASP A 128 -0.82 21.10 -1.00
C ASP A 128 -0.12 19.89 -1.67
N ASP A 129 -0.30 19.76 -2.98
CA ASP A 129 0.21 18.66 -3.81
C ASP A 129 1.75 18.60 -3.87
N ASP A 130 2.42 19.68 -3.49
CA ASP A 130 3.87 19.78 -3.48
C ASP A 130 4.49 19.75 -2.06
N TRP A 131 3.76 19.12 -1.11
CA TRP A 131 4.19 18.93 0.27
C TRP A 131 5.62 18.39 0.41
N PHE A 132 6.10 17.61 -0.54
CA PHE A 132 7.46 17.06 -0.57
C PHE A 132 8.56 18.13 -0.73
N ASP A 133 8.21 19.33 -1.14
CA ASP A 133 9.09 20.50 -1.23
C ASP A 133 8.93 21.46 -0.02
N ASN A 134 7.96 21.19 0.87
CA ASN A 134 7.63 22.05 1.99
C ASN A 134 8.40 21.65 3.26
N PRO A 135 9.26 22.53 3.82
CA PRO A 135 10.00 22.23 5.05
C PRO A 135 9.10 21.89 6.26
N GLN A 136 7.91 22.52 6.36
CA GLN A 136 6.97 22.22 7.46
C GLN A 136 6.35 20.84 7.32
N ALA A 137 6.15 20.34 6.09
CA ALA A 137 5.72 18.96 5.88
C ALA A 137 6.82 17.95 6.27
N HIS A 138 8.09 18.30 6.05
CA HIS A 138 9.21 17.47 6.49
C HIS A 138 9.33 17.45 8.03
N GLU A 139 9.11 18.57 8.69
CA GLU A 139 9.07 18.66 10.16
C GLU A 139 7.91 17.78 10.69
N PHE A 140 6.71 17.95 10.16
CA PHE A 140 5.54 17.12 10.48
C PHE A 140 5.81 15.62 10.31
N LEU A 141 6.47 15.21 9.21
CA LEU A 141 6.85 13.81 8.99
C LEU A 141 7.91 13.31 9.97
N SER A 142 8.82 14.18 10.41
CA SER A 142 9.87 13.81 11.37
C SER A 142 9.35 13.53 12.78
N GLU A 143 8.17 14.05 13.11
CA GLU A 143 7.47 13.79 14.38
C GLU A 143 6.79 12.42 14.42
N ILE A 144 6.67 11.73 13.28
CA ILE A 144 6.05 10.41 13.21
C ILE A 144 6.97 9.38 13.84
N ASP A 145 6.56 8.81 14.96
CA ASP A 145 7.28 7.70 15.57
C ASP A 145 7.02 6.38 14.83
N ILE A 146 7.95 6.00 13.97
CA ILE A 146 7.91 4.73 13.24
C ILE A 146 8.17 3.51 14.14
N SER A 147 8.57 3.71 15.39
CA SER A 147 8.75 2.62 16.36
C SER A 147 7.45 2.26 17.07
N GLU A 148 6.45 3.12 17.01
CA GLU A 148 5.14 2.87 17.59
C GLU A 148 4.38 1.78 16.83
N ARG A 149 3.68 0.93 17.59
CA ARG A 149 2.89 -0.14 16.99
C ARG A 149 1.64 0.43 16.35
N LEU A 150 1.60 0.43 15.02
CA LEU A 150 0.40 0.80 14.27
C LEU A 150 -0.66 -0.30 14.41
N VAL A 151 -1.77 0.04 15.03
CA VAL A 151 -2.98 -0.79 15.11
C VAL A 151 -4.12 0.02 14.50
N LEU A 152 -4.72 -0.51 13.43
CA LEU A 152 -5.88 0.11 12.80
C LEU A 152 -7.15 -0.54 13.32
N ASP A 153 -8.11 0.27 13.70
CA ASP A 153 -9.48 -0.19 13.98
C ASP A 153 -10.32 -0.26 12.68
N GLU A 154 -11.59 -0.63 12.80
CA GLU A 154 -12.49 -0.75 11.63
C GLU A 154 -12.72 0.60 10.95
N HIS A 155 -12.77 1.69 11.73
CA HIS A 155 -12.94 3.04 11.21
C HIS A 155 -11.71 3.46 10.39
N ASP A 156 -10.51 3.24 10.93
CA ASP A 156 -9.23 3.54 10.26
C ASP A 156 -9.10 2.78 8.94
N VAL A 157 -9.46 1.49 8.95
CA VAL A 157 -9.43 0.66 7.73
C VAL A 157 -10.40 1.20 6.67
N ARG A 158 -11.63 1.54 7.06
CA ARG A 158 -12.64 2.11 6.16
C ARG A 158 -12.17 3.44 5.57
N GLN A 159 -11.69 4.34 6.41
CA GLN A 159 -11.13 5.63 6.01
C GLN A 159 -9.96 5.46 5.02
N GLY A 160 -9.04 4.55 5.32
CA GLY A 160 -7.91 4.23 4.45
C GLY A 160 -8.34 3.71 3.08
N VAL A 161 -9.38 2.86 3.01
CA VAL A 161 -9.95 2.36 1.75
C VAL A 161 -10.61 3.48 0.96
N GLU A 162 -11.38 4.37 1.60
CA GLU A 162 -12.01 5.52 0.97
C GLU A 162 -10.96 6.48 0.39
N ASN A 163 -9.95 6.82 1.17
CA ASN A 163 -8.85 7.70 0.74
C ASN A 163 -8.09 7.09 -0.44
N MET A 164 -7.78 5.79 -0.39
CA MET A 164 -7.12 5.08 -1.49
C MET A 164 -7.98 5.05 -2.75
N SER A 165 -9.28 4.80 -2.61
CA SER A 165 -10.21 4.76 -3.74
C SER A 165 -10.34 6.14 -4.40
N GLY A 166 -10.45 7.20 -3.62
CA GLY A 166 -10.45 8.58 -4.11
C GLY A 166 -9.18 8.91 -4.88
N TRP A 167 -8.03 8.67 -4.25
CA TRP A 167 -6.73 8.91 -4.84
C TRP A 167 -6.50 8.13 -6.15
N LEU A 168 -6.85 6.83 -6.19
CA LEU A 168 -6.75 6.03 -7.42
C LEU A 168 -7.69 6.52 -8.52
N SER A 169 -8.90 6.98 -8.17
CA SER A 169 -9.86 7.50 -9.14
C SER A 169 -9.34 8.75 -9.84
N GLU A 170 -8.69 9.65 -9.13
CA GLU A 170 -8.08 10.85 -9.70
C GLU A 170 -7.01 10.52 -10.74
N TRP A 171 -6.21 9.49 -10.50
CA TRP A 171 -5.09 9.13 -11.36
C TRP A 171 -5.44 8.19 -12.52
N LEU A 172 -6.40 7.29 -12.32
CA LEU A 172 -6.76 6.28 -13.31
C LEU A 172 -7.84 6.77 -14.25
N LEU A 173 -8.77 7.61 -13.78
CA LEU A 173 -9.94 8.06 -14.53
C LEU A 173 -9.81 9.52 -15.03
N GLY A 174 -8.95 10.35 -14.45
CA GLY A 174 -8.60 11.70 -14.89
C GLY A 174 -7.50 11.67 -15.93
#